data_d8aefcb981a308da98eabc13fbe28ab1
#
_entry.id   d8aefcb981a308da98eabc13fbe28ab1
#
_cell.length_a   1.000
_cell.length_b   1.000
_cell.length_c   1.000
_cell.angle_alpha   90.00
_cell.angle_beta   90.00
_cell.angle_gamma   90.00
#
_symmetry.space_group_name_H-M   'P 1'
#
loop_
_entity.id
_entity.type
_entity.pdbx_description
1 polymer ?
#
loop_
_entity_poly.entity_id
_entity_poly.type
_entity_poly.pdbx_seq_one_letter_code
_entity_poly.pdbx_strand_id
1 'polypeptide(L)'
;MKQPYAAVIGGVNLDICGRSARKLIPEDSNPGTVTMSPGGVGRNIAHNLCLLSVETVFVTALGGDPWSHRAEAECRALGMNLDYAVHDPAGSISIYMFLTEPDGNMALALSDTAIAKRLMPAVLEERLEVLNGAGAVVMDTNLEPESIRFLAEHCTAPLFADPVSVGKADKLRPVLGRLHTLKPNRMEAEYLSGVEIRDEKSLFEAADRLLGTGLRRVVISLGSRGALLAEGETRIQLPCYPTKLVNVTGGGDAMMAALTYGHLAGRSLEESGKLALAAGSMAVQCSVTNNPELSVAALEKRIKGECI
;
A
#
# COMPACT_ATOMS: atom_id res chain seq x y z
N MET A 1 28.43 7.15 -2.00
CA MET A 1 27.50 6.30 -2.78
C MET A 1 26.15 6.98 -2.73
N LYS A 2 25.46 7.13 -3.88
CA LYS A 2 24.08 7.66 -3.90
C LYS A 2 23.20 6.73 -3.06
N GLN A 3 22.34 7.29 -2.21
CA GLN A 3 21.39 6.44 -1.44
C GLN A 3 20.46 5.71 -2.42
N PRO A 4 20.14 4.43 -2.17
CA PRO A 4 19.22 3.71 -3.04
C PRO A 4 17.82 4.35 -2.96
N TYR A 5 17.18 4.55 -4.11
CA TYR A 5 15.80 5.03 -4.18
C TYR A 5 14.80 3.89 -4.22
N ALA A 6 13.54 4.18 -3.94
CA ALA A 6 12.42 3.27 -4.15
C ALA A 6 11.66 3.64 -5.43
N ALA A 7 11.22 2.64 -6.20
CA ALA A 7 10.22 2.84 -7.24
C ALA A 7 8.88 2.25 -6.78
N VAL A 8 7.79 3.02 -6.91
CA VAL A 8 6.44 2.57 -6.61
C VAL A 8 5.64 2.55 -7.89
N ILE A 9 4.97 1.43 -8.18
CA ILE A 9 4.09 1.26 -9.33
C ILE A 9 2.69 0.99 -8.81
N GLY A 10 1.74 1.87 -9.11
CA GLY A 10 0.38 1.70 -8.59
C GLY A 10 -0.55 2.86 -8.87
N GLY A 11 -1.73 2.79 -8.27
CA GLY A 11 -2.79 3.74 -8.50
C GLY A 11 -2.65 5.04 -7.70
N VAL A 12 -3.13 6.11 -8.31
CA VAL A 12 -3.51 7.36 -7.66
C VAL A 12 -4.99 7.59 -7.91
N ASN A 13 -5.76 7.90 -6.86
CA ASN A 13 -7.21 8.07 -6.92
C ASN A 13 -7.64 9.43 -6.37
N LEU A 14 -8.83 9.85 -6.79
CA LEU A 14 -9.66 10.78 -6.04
C LEU A 14 -10.67 9.95 -5.23
N ASP A 15 -10.56 10.00 -3.90
CA ASP A 15 -11.51 9.37 -3.01
C ASP A 15 -12.62 10.36 -2.67
N ILE A 16 -13.88 9.99 -2.95
CA ILE A 16 -15.07 10.80 -2.68
C ILE A 16 -15.92 10.08 -1.63
N CYS A 17 -16.00 10.66 -0.44
CA CYS A 17 -16.82 10.13 0.64
C CYS A 17 -18.08 10.97 0.82
N GLY A 18 -19.24 10.37 0.62
CA GLY A 18 -20.52 10.92 1.03
C GLY A 18 -20.97 10.36 2.37
N ARG A 19 -21.03 11.19 3.42
CA ARG A 19 -21.57 10.79 4.73
C ARG A 19 -22.98 11.30 4.90
N SER A 20 -23.94 10.39 5.02
CA SER A 20 -25.35 10.76 5.25
C SER A 20 -25.54 11.34 6.66
N ALA A 21 -26.38 12.38 6.77
CA ALA A 21 -26.78 12.96 8.05
C ALA A 21 -27.78 12.08 8.84
N ARG A 22 -28.47 11.16 8.15
CA ARG A 22 -29.45 10.21 8.68
C ARG A 22 -29.33 8.88 7.96
N LYS A 23 -30.05 7.86 8.42
CA LYS A 23 -30.10 6.56 7.74
C LYS A 23 -30.44 6.77 6.24
N LEU A 24 -29.65 6.15 5.36
CA LEU A 24 -29.82 6.27 3.92
C LEU A 24 -31.18 5.70 3.50
N ILE A 25 -31.86 6.47 2.64
CA ILE A 25 -33.11 6.06 1.99
C ILE A 25 -32.76 5.77 0.53
N PRO A 26 -32.87 4.51 0.09
CA PRO A 26 -32.66 4.17 -1.32
C PRO A 26 -33.64 4.94 -2.23
N GLU A 27 -33.18 5.28 -3.43
CA GLU A 27 -34.00 5.95 -4.45
C GLU A 27 -34.48 7.37 -4.07
N ASP A 28 -33.86 7.98 -3.05
CA ASP A 28 -34.19 9.34 -2.59
C ASP A 28 -32.93 10.20 -2.43
N SER A 29 -33.15 11.53 -2.35
CA SER A 29 -32.11 12.50 -2.04
C SER A 29 -31.79 12.49 -0.54
N ASN A 30 -30.57 12.15 -0.19
CA ASN A 30 -30.12 12.07 1.20
C ASN A 30 -29.28 13.28 1.56
N PRO A 31 -29.66 14.11 2.55
CA PRO A 31 -28.82 15.20 3.02
C PRO A 31 -27.59 14.63 3.74
N GLY A 32 -26.43 15.29 3.52
CA GLY A 32 -25.17 14.83 4.10
C GLY A 32 -24.00 15.77 3.81
N THR A 33 -22.79 15.28 4.03
CA THR A 33 -21.54 15.95 3.71
C THR A 33 -20.79 15.16 2.66
N VAL A 34 -20.10 15.85 1.75
CA VAL A 34 -19.22 15.23 0.77
C VAL A 34 -17.80 15.73 1.02
N THR A 35 -16.86 14.83 1.15
CA THR A 35 -15.44 15.14 1.27
C THR A 35 -14.69 14.48 0.12
N MET A 36 -13.63 15.15 -0.35
CA MET A 36 -12.74 14.65 -1.38
C MET A 36 -11.33 14.62 -0.83
N SER A 37 -10.61 13.54 -1.08
CA SER A 37 -9.22 13.40 -0.65
C SER A 37 -8.41 12.62 -1.68
N PRO A 38 -7.10 12.90 -1.79
CA PRO A 38 -6.23 12.07 -2.60
C PRO A 38 -6.07 10.70 -1.97
N GLY A 39 -6.21 9.65 -2.78
CA GLY A 39 -6.11 8.25 -2.39
C GLY A 39 -5.24 7.45 -3.35
N GLY A 40 -5.38 6.13 -3.28
CA GLY A 40 -4.61 5.15 -4.03
C GLY A 40 -3.48 4.54 -3.21
N VAL A 41 -3.44 3.19 -3.16
CA VAL A 41 -2.43 2.45 -2.36
C VAL A 41 -1.02 2.80 -2.82
N GLY A 42 -0.75 2.79 -4.13
CA GLY A 42 0.56 3.17 -4.66
C GLY A 42 0.95 4.60 -4.27
N ARG A 43 0.04 5.57 -4.44
CA ARG A 43 0.27 6.96 -4.04
C ARG A 43 0.52 7.11 -2.54
N ASN A 44 -0.23 6.40 -1.71
CA ASN A 44 -0.07 6.47 -0.25
C ASN A 44 1.27 5.90 0.20
N ILE A 45 1.71 4.78 -0.38
CA ILE A 45 3.02 4.19 -0.12
C ILE A 45 4.13 5.15 -0.55
N ALA A 46 4.05 5.71 -1.76
CA ALA A 46 5.04 6.67 -2.27
C ALA A 46 5.13 7.92 -1.38
N HIS A 47 4.00 8.46 -0.92
CA HIS A 47 3.97 9.58 0.02
C HIS A 47 4.65 9.24 1.35
N ASN A 48 4.32 8.10 1.93
CA ASN A 48 4.95 7.66 3.18
C ASN A 48 6.46 7.45 3.02
N LEU A 49 6.94 6.96 1.87
CA LEU A 49 8.37 6.86 1.57
C LEU A 49 9.04 8.23 1.52
N CYS A 50 8.41 9.22 0.89
CA CYS A 50 8.91 10.61 0.89
C CYS A 50 8.99 11.18 2.32
N LEU A 51 7.97 10.94 3.17
CA LEU A 51 7.98 11.34 4.59
C LEU A 51 9.12 10.64 5.37
N LEU A 52 9.50 9.43 4.99
CA LEU A 52 10.67 8.71 5.52
C LEU A 52 11.98 9.12 4.86
N SER A 53 11.98 10.21 4.06
CA SER A 53 13.17 10.74 3.37
C SER A 53 13.80 9.77 2.37
N VAL A 54 13.01 8.88 1.78
CA VAL A 54 13.43 8.01 0.68
C VAL A 54 13.19 8.72 -0.64
N GLU A 55 14.23 8.82 -1.49
CA GLU A 55 14.06 9.25 -2.89
C GLU A 55 13.08 8.27 -3.56
N THR A 56 11.96 8.78 -4.10
CA THR A 56 10.85 7.93 -4.56
C THR A 56 10.44 8.28 -5.99
N VAL A 57 10.57 7.31 -6.88
CA VAL A 57 10.00 7.35 -8.23
C VAL A 57 8.59 6.76 -8.17
N PHE A 58 7.59 7.49 -8.65
CA PHE A 58 6.22 7.02 -8.68
C PHE A 58 5.74 6.83 -10.12
N VAL A 59 5.62 5.57 -10.54
CA VAL A 59 5.09 5.16 -11.85
C VAL A 59 3.60 4.92 -11.70
N THR A 60 2.81 5.85 -12.22
CA THR A 60 1.35 5.81 -12.16
C THR A 60 0.75 6.26 -13.49
N ALA A 61 -0.55 6.11 -13.67
CA ALA A 61 -1.27 6.61 -14.82
C ALA A 61 -2.18 7.78 -14.44
N LEU A 62 -2.12 8.84 -15.23
CA LEU A 62 -2.83 10.09 -15.03
C LEU A 62 -3.64 10.43 -16.30
N GLY A 63 -4.82 10.99 -16.13
CA GLY A 63 -5.66 11.46 -17.23
C GLY A 63 -5.35 12.90 -17.65
N GLY A 64 -6.11 13.41 -18.62
CA GLY A 64 -6.09 14.81 -19.03
C GLY A 64 -7.09 15.71 -18.30
N ASP A 65 -7.79 15.16 -17.30
CA ASP A 65 -8.80 15.89 -16.53
C ASP A 65 -8.17 16.77 -15.42
N PRO A 66 -8.93 17.78 -14.90
CA PRO A 66 -8.43 18.70 -13.90
C PRO A 66 -7.98 18.02 -12.59
N TRP A 67 -8.60 16.89 -12.22
CA TRP A 67 -8.25 16.15 -11.01
C TRP A 67 -6.93 15.39 -11.15
N SER A 68 -6.66 14.86 -12.35
CA SER A 68 -5.35 14.27 -12.69
C SER A 68 -4.23 15.30 -12.58
N HIS A 69 -4.41 16.50 -13.15
CA HIS A 69 -3.44 17.59 -13.06
C HIS A 69 -3.20 18.02 -11.61
N ARG A 70 -4.26 18.11 -10.83
CA ARG A 70 -4.16 18.44 -9.41
C ARG A 70 -3.41 17.35 -8.63
N ALA A 71 -3.75 16.08 -8.84
CA ALA A 71 -3.09 14.96 -8.18
C ALA A 71 -1.59 14.89 -8.53
N GLU A 72 -1.23 15.13 -9.79
CA GLU A 72 0.17 15.21 -10.21
C GLU A 72 0.92 16.32 -9.49
N ALA A 73 0.35 17.53 -9.47
CA ALA A 73 0.96 18.67 -8.81
C ALA A 73 1.14 18.44 -7.30
N GLU A 74 0.15 17.86 -6.63
CA GLU A 74 0.22 17.50 -5.21
C GLU A 74 1.29 16.42 -4.96
N CYS A 75 1.37 15.37 -5.77
CA CYS A 75 2.38 14.32 -5.64
C CYS A 75 3.80 14.88 -5.82
N ARG A 76 4.02 15.75 -6.81
CA ARG A 76 5.32 16.42 -7.02
C ARG A 76 5.67 17.33 -5.83
N ALA A 77 4.72 18.08 -5.31
CA ALA A 77 4.92 18.94 -4.13
C ALA A 77 5.28 18.13 -2.87
N LEU A 78 4.84 16.89 -2.76
CA LEU A 78 5.18 15.95 -1.69
C LEU A 78 6.55 15.25 -1.89
N GLY A 79 7.27 15.56 -2.98
CA GLY A 79 8.60 15.04 -3.25
C GLY A 79 8.65 13.76 -4.09
N MET A 80 7.53 13.30 -4.66
CA MET A 80 7.50 12.15 -5.56
C MET A 80 8.03 12.55 -6.94
N ASN A 81 8.92 11.75 -7.51
CA ASN A 81 9.33 11.90 -8.90
C ASN A 81 8.32 11.19 -9.81
N LEU A 82 7.59 11.96 -10.63
CA LEU A 82 6.61 11.48 -11.59
C LEU A 82 7.11 11.57 -13.06
N ASP A 83 8.41 11.66 -13.31
CA ASP A 83 8.93 11.78 -14.68
C ASP A 83 8.68 10.53 -15.52
N TYR A 84 8.38 9.42 -14.86
CA TYR A 84 8.02 8.14 -15.47
C TYR A 84 6.52 7.83 -15.44
N ALA A 85 5.67 8.78 -15.01
CA ALA A 85 4.23 8.63 -15.05
C ALA A 85 3.72 8.51 -16.50
N VAL A 86 2.59 7.84 -16.65
CA VAL A 86 1.91 7.66 -17.94
C VAL A 86 0.77 8.66 -18.03
N HIS A 87 0.75 9.44 -19.10
CA HIS A 87 -0.31 10.41 -19.34
C HIS A 87 -1.22 9.94 -20.49
N ASP A 88 -2.52 9.82 -20.22
CA ASP A 88 -3.54 9.58 -21.21
C ASP A 88 -4.44 10.81 -21.32
N PRO A 89 -4.25 11.68 -22.33
CA PRO A 89 -5.03 12.91 -22.48
C PRO A 89 -6.54 12.70 -22.60
N ALA A 90 -6.97 11.51 -23.02
CA ALA A 90 -8.38 11.15 -23.14
C ALA A 90 -8.95 10.45 -21.89
N GLY A 91 -8.08 10.09 -20.94
CA GLY A 91 -8.45 9.42 -19.70
C GLY A 91 -8.84 10.39 -18.59
N SER A 92 -9.36 9.83 -17.51
CA SER A 92 -9.66 10.54 -16.26
C SER A 92 -8.99 9.83 -15.10
N ILE A 93 -8.72 10.56 -14.00
CA ILE A 93 -8.17 9.98 -12.77
C ILE A 93 -9.05 8.83 -12.27
N SER A 94 -8.42 7.84 -11.61
CA SER A 94 -9.19 6.83 -10.87
C SER A 94 -10.03 7.49 -9.78
N ILE A 95 -11.28 7.04 -9.63
CA ILE A 95 -12.21 7.53 -8.61
C ILE A 95 -12.65 6.35 -7.73
N TYR A 96 -12.54 6.52 -6.43
CA TYR A 96 -13.19 5.65 -5.46
C TYR A 96 -14.24 6.45 -4.70
N MET A 97 -15.52 6.19 -5.01
CA MET A 97 -16.65 6.89 -4.38
C MET A 97 -17.36 5.93 -3.45
N PHE A 98 -17.65 6.40 -2.22
CA PHE A 98 -18.38 5.59 -1.26
C PHE A 98 -19.35 6.44 -0.43
N LEU A 99 -20.45 5.80 -0.03
CA LEU A 99 -21.45 6.38 0.86
C LEU A 99 -21.40 5.68 2.20
N THR A 100 -21.49 6.46 3.27
CA THR A 100 -21.54 5.94 4.62
C THR A 100 -22.83 6.36 5.34
N GLU A 101 -23.28 5.50 6.23
CA GLU A 101 -24.29 5.81 7.22
C GLU A 101 -23.75 6.84 8.25
N PRO A 102 -24.61 7.45 9.08
CA PRO A 102 -24.18 8.40 10.12
C PRO A 102 -23.15 7.85 11.09
N ASP A 103 -23.19 6.54 11.35
CA ASP A 103 -22.26 5.82 12.22
C ASP A 103 -20.89 5.53 11.57
N GLY A 104 -20.75 5.87 10.27
CA GLY A 104 -19.53 5.66 9.50
C GLY A 104 -19.44 4.32 8.78
N ASN A 105 -20.43 3.43 8.94
CA ASN A 105 -20.48 2.18 8.22
C ASN A 105 -20.71 2.43 6.72
N MET A 106 -19.91 1.77 5.87
CA MET A 106 -20.05 1.88 4.41
C MET A 106 -21.34 1.18 3.97
N ALA A 107 -22.18 1.93 3.27
CA ALA A 107 -23.41 1.41 2.68
C ALA A 107 -23.22 0.96 1.22
N LEU A 108 -22.44 1.71 0.45
CA LEU A 108 -22.18 1.45 -0.97
C LEU A 108 -20.85 2.04 -1.39
N ALA A 109 -20.17 1.40 -2.34
CA ALA A 109 -18.98 1.95 -2.97
C ALA A 109 -18.97 1.68 -4.48
N LEU A 110 -18.33 2.57 -5.22
CA LEU A 110 -18.07 2.48 -6.66
C LEU A 110 -16.60 2.78 -6.90
N SER A 111 -15.96 1.96 -7.73
CA SER A 111 -14.55 2.14 -8.07
C SER A 111 -14.40 2.20 -9.58
N ASP A 112 -13.94 3.34 -10.10
CA ASP A 112 -13.48 3.49 -11.47
C ASP A 112 -11.95 3.58 -11.46
N THR A 113 -11.30 2.53 -11.96
CA THR A 113 -9.85 2.43 -12.05
C THR A 113 -9.38 2.18 -13.48
N ALA A 114 -10.18 2.57 -14.47
CA ALA A 114 -9.90 2.27 -15.88
C ALA A 114 -8.54 2.80 -16.35
N ILE A 115 -8.10 3.95 -15.83
CA ILE A 115 -6.81 4.57 -16.18
C ILE A 115 -5.62 3.67 -15.80
N ALA A 116 -5.74 2.85 -14.74
CA ALA A 116 -4.67 1.94 -14.32
C ALA A 116 -4.28 0.92 -15.41
N LYS A 117 -5.19 0.62 -16.35
CA LYS A 117 -4.91 -0.24 -17.52
C LYS A 117 -3.87 0.34 -18.46
N ARG A 118 -3.54 1.65 -18.34
CA ARG A 118 -2.46 2.28 -19.11
C ARG A 118 -1.07 1.82 -18.65
N LEU A 119 -0.96 1.27 -17.45
CA LEU A 119 0.29 0.65 -16.95
C LEU A 119 0.45 -0.78 -17.49
N MET A 120 0.34 -0.94 -18.81
CA MET A 120 0.48 -2.21 -19.52
C MET A 120 1.95 -2.64 -19.69
N PRO A 121 2.24 -3.92 -20.00
CA PRO A 121 3.59 -4.44 -20.15
C PRO A 121 4.51 -3.62 -21.05
N ALA A 122 4.06 -3.22 -22.25
CA ALA A 122 4.85 -2.42 -23.17
C ALA A 122 5.29 -1.06 -22.59
N VAL A 123 4.44 -0.45 -21.78
CA VAL A 123 4.73 0.81 -21.10
C VAL A 123 5.72 0.59 -19.95
N LEU A 124 5.60 -0.52 -19.23
CA LEU A 124 6.52 -0.88 -18.15
C LEU A 124 7.90 -1.28 -18.66
N GLU A 125 7.99 -1.86 -19.87
CA GLU A 125 9.24 -2.20 -20.53
C GLU A 125 10.12 -0.96 -20.74
N GLU A 126 9.55 0.14 -21.19
CA GLU A 126 10.27 1.43 -21.36
C GLU A 126 10.80 1.99 -20.02
N ARG A 127 10.33 1.48 -18.90
CA ARG A 127 10.66 1.92 -17.54
C ARG A 127 11.53 0.93 -16.78
N LEU A 128 11.88 -0.20 -17.41
CA LEU A 128 12.67 -1.25 -16.73
C LEU A 128 14.03 -0.75 -16.24
N GLU A 129 14.67 0.18 -16.95
CA GLU A 129 15.95 0.73 -16.52
C GLU A 129 15.82 1.43 -15.16
N VAL A 130 14.84 2.32 -15.00
CA VAL A 130 14.62 3.01 -13.72
C VAL A 130 14.07 2.06 -12.64
N LEU A 131 13.28 1.05 -13.00
CA LEU A 131 12.80 0.06 -12.05
C LEU A 131 13.94 -0.84 -11.55
N ASN A 132 14.80 -1.31 -12.45
CA ASN A 132 15.93 -2.17 -12.13
C ASN A 132 17.08 -1.43 -11.42
N GLY A 133 17.16 -0.11 -11.58
CA GLY A 133 18.09 0.75 -10.84
C GLY A 133 17.65 1.07 -9.41
N ALA A 134 16.42 0.76 -9.03
CA ALA A 134 15.88 0.99 -7.68
C ALA A 134 16.44 -0.03 -6.67
N GLY A 135 16.59 0.38 -5.42
CA GLY A 135 16.91 -0.53 -4.33
C GLY A 135 15.73 -1.42 -3.90
N ALA A 136 14.51 -0.99 -4.23
CA ALA A 136 13.28 -1.76 -4.07
C ALA A 136 12.21 -1.24 -5.03
N VAL A 137 11.39 -2.14 -5.57
CA VAL A 137 10.20 -1.82 -6.37
C VAL A 137 8.98 -2.28 -5.60
N VAL A 138 8.04 -1.37 -5.34
CA VAL A 138 6.77 -1.67 -4.67
C VAL A 138 5.66 -1.62 -5.70
N MET A 139 4.82 -2.65 -5.77
CA MET A 139 3.64 -2.67 -6.62
C MET A 139 2.37 -2.97 -5.82
N ASP A 140 1.26 -2.39 -6.23
CA ASP A 140 -0.07 -2.72 -5.72
C ASP A 140 -0.89 -3.54 -6.74
N THR A 141 -1.90 -4.24 -6.29
CA THR A 141 -2.75 -5.07 -7.15
C THR A 141 -3.87 -4.30 -7.86
N ASN A 142 -3.79 -2.96 -7.93
CA ASN A 142 -4.60 -2.18 -8.88
C ASN A 142 -4.10 -2.38 -10.32
N LEU A 143 -2.84 -2.81 -10.48
CA LEU A 143 -2.30 -3.21 -11.77
C LEU A 143 -3.08 -4.40 -12.37
N GLU A 144 -3.08 -4.50 -13.70
CA GLU A 144 -3.63 -5.66 -14.39
C GLU A 144 -2.74 -6.90 -14.23
N PRO A 145 -3.28 -8.13 -14.30
CA PRO A 145 -2.53 -9.36 -14.11
C PRO A 145 -1.31 -9.49 -15.03
N GLU A 146 -1.41 -9.03 -16.27
CA GLU A 146 -0.34 -9.06 -17.25
C GLU A 146 0.84 -8.18 -16.83
N SER A 147 0.54 -7.01 -16.26
CA SER A 147 1.54 -6.05 -15.79
C SER A 147 2.27 -6.57 -14.55
N ILE A 148 1.54 -7.19 -13.63
CA ILE A 148 2.10 -7.85 -12.45
C ILE A 148 3.03 -8.99 -12.87
N ARG A 149 2.62 -9.81 -13.83
CA ARG A 149 3.44 -10.91 -14.37
C ARG A 149 4.68 -10.37 -15.05
N PHE A 150 4.52 -9.34 -15.90
CA PHE A 150 5.65 -8.70 -16.58
C PHE A 150 6.71 -8.20 -15.59
N LEU A 151 6.29 -7.49 -14.55
CA LEU A 151 7.21 -7.02 -13.50
C LEU A 151 7.91 -8.19 -12.80
N ALA A 152 7.19 -9.24 -12.46
CA ALA A 152 7.76 -10.42 -11.80
C ALA A 152 8.79 -11.17 -12.67
N GLU A 153 8.64 -11.13 -13.99
CA GLU A 153 9.53 -11.80 -14.94
C GLU A 153 10.75 -10.96 -15.32
N HIS A 154 10.61 -9.64 -15.40
CA HIS A 154 11.65 -8.76 -15.99
C HIS A 154 12.29 -7.80 -14.99
N CYS A 155 11.65 -7.53 -13.84
CA CYS A 155 12.26 -6.70 -12.81
C CYS A 155 13.29 -7.50 -12.02
N THR A 156 14.53 -6.99 -11.98
CA THR A 156 15.66 -7.58 -11.23
C THR A 156 15.83 -6.99 -9.84
N ALA A 157 15.26 -5.82 -9.58
CA ALA A 157 15.22 -5.21 -8.25
C ALA A 157 14.28 -5.99 -7.31
N PRO A 158 14.52 -5.96 -5.99
CA PRO A 158 13.63 -6.61 -5.03
C PRO A 158 12.18 -6.12 -5.13
N LEU A 159 11.24 -7.03 -5.45
CA LEU A 159 9.82 -6.73 -5.64
C LEU A 159 9.05 -6.86 -4.32
N PHE A 160 8.38 -5.80 -3.93
CA PHE A 160 7.45 -5.72 -2.81
C PHE A 160 6.03 -5.63 -3.34
N ALA A 161 5.09 -6.35 -2.76
CA ALA A 161 3.70 -6.33 -3.21
C ALA A 161 2.70 -6.12 -2.08
N ASP A 162 1.73 -5.23 -2.33
CA ASP A 162 0.54 -5.06 -1.49
C ASP A 162 -0.68 -5.66 -2.20
N PRO A 163 -1.41 -6.61 -1.56
CA PRO A 163 -2.58 -7.24 -2.15
C PRO A 163 -3.80 -6.32 -2.29
N VAL A 164 -3.83 -5.17 -1.60
CA VAL A 164 -4.91 -4.17 -1.58
C VAL A 164 -6.22 -4.70 -1.00
N SER A 165 -6.68 -5.85 -1.46
CA SER A 165 -7.91 -6.51 -0.99
C SER A 165 -7.93 -7.99 -1.37
N VAL A 166 -8.76 -8.77 -0.68
CA VAL A 166 -8.96 -10.21 -1.00
C VAL A 166 -9.33 -10.40 -2.48
N GLY A 167 -10.24 -9.58 -3.01
CA GLY A 167 -10.69 -9.69 -4.40
C GLY A 167 -9.60 -9.40 -5.45
N LYS A 168 -8.55 -8.67 -5.07
CA LYS A 168 -7.42 -8.36 -5.96
C LYS A 168 -6.20 -9.23 -5.70
N ALA A 169 -6.11 -9.86 -4.53
CA ALA A 169 -4.98 -10.68 -4.11
C ALA A 169 -4.69 -11.85 -5.07
N ASP A 170 -5.72 -12.39 -5.72
CA ASP A 170 -5.57 -13.51 -6.66
C ASP A 170 -4.58 -13.25 -7.79
N LYS A 171 -4.45 -12.00 -8.22
CA LYS A 171 -3.49 -11.56 -9.23
C LYS A 171 -2.03 -11.88 -8.87
N LEU A 172 -1.72 -12.02 -7.56
CA LEU A 172 -0.38 -12.32 -7.08
C LEU A 172 -0.04 -13.82 -7.05
N ARG A 173 -1.04 -14.72 -7.05
CA ARG A 173 -0.79 -16.18 -6.96
C ARG A 173 0.25 -16.68 -7.95
N PRO A 174 0.19 -16.33 -9.26
CA PRO A 174 1.15 -16.86 -10.23
C PRO A 174 2.58 -16.36 -10.02
N VAL A 175 2.76 -15.28 -9.26
CA VAL A 175 4.05 -14.58 -9.13
C VAL A 175 4.61 -14.55 -7.71
N LEU A 176 3.95 -15.19 -6.74
CA LEU A 176 4.37 -15.20 -5.32
C LEU A 176 5.85 -15.54 -5.15
N GLY A 177 6.33 -16.58 -5.83
CA GLY A 177 7.73 -17.03 -5.76
C GLY A 177 8.77 -16.07 -6.36
N ARG A 178 8.33 -14.99 -7.00
CA ARG A 178 9.22 -13.95 -7.55
C ARG A 178 9.30 -12.71 -6.66
N LEU A 179 8.44 -12.64 -5.64
CA LEU A 179 8.40 -11.50 -4.74
C LEU A 179 9.48 -11.60 -3.66
N HIS A 180 10.10 -10.45 -3.36
CA HIS A 180 10.96 -10.32 -2.20
C HIS A 180 10.12 -10.20 -0.92
N THR A 181 9.11 -9.34 -0.92
CA THR A 181 8.26 -9.09 0.26
C THR A 181 6.79 -9.00 -0.13
N LEU A 182 5.96 -9.75 0.56
CA LEU A 182 4.51 -9.65 0.49
C LEU A 182 3.98 -9.19 1.84
N LYS A 183 3.09 -8.18 1.85
CA LYS A 183 2.46 -7.68 3.08
C LYS A 183 0.94 -7.83 3.04
N PRO A 184 0.39 -8.99 3.26
CA PRO A 184 -1.04 -9.20 3.36
C PRO A 184 -1.56 -8.82 4.75
N ASN A 185 -2.85 -8.47 4.85
CA ASN A 185 -3.59 -8.59 6.09
C ASN A 185 -4.01 -10.06 6.32
N ARG A 186 -4.64 -10.34 7.48
CA ARG A 186 -5.08 -11.71 7.83
C ARG A 186 -5.94 -12.33 6.74
N MET A 187 -6.97 -11.63 6.25
CA MET A 187 -7.92 -12.17 5.26
C MET A 187 -7.25 -12.42 3.92
N GLU A 188 -6.36 -11.56 3.50
CA GLU A 188 -5.57 -11.72 2.28
C GLU A 188 -4.57 -12.89 2.40
N ALA A 189 -3.96 -13.05 3.58
CA ALA A 189 -3.08 -14.18 3.87
C ALA A 189 -3.84 -15.51 3.88
N GLU A 190 -5.01 -15.58 4.50
CA GLU A 190 -5.91 -16.74 4.45
C GLU A 190 -6.26 -17.10 3.01
N TYR A 191 -6.64 -16.11 2.22
CA TYR A 191 -7.01 -16.30 0.82
C TYR A 191 -5.83 -16.83 -0.02
N LEU A 192 -4.66 -16.20 0.10
CA LEU A 192 -3.48 -16.56 -0.70
C LEU A 192 -2.87 -17.90 -0.29
N SER A 193 -2.82 -18.18 1.02
CA SER A 193 -2.27 -19.45 1.55
C SER A 193 -3.24 -20.63 1.46
N GLY A 194 -4.54 -20.35 1.43
CA GLY A 194 -5.58 -21.38 1.56
C GLY A 194 -5.70 -21.94 3.00
N VAL A 195 -5.13 -21.26 3.99
CA VAL A 195 -5.18 -21.64 5.42
C VAL A 195 -6.04 -20.65 6.17
N GLU A 196 -7.07 -21.10 6.87
CA GLU A 196 -7.85 -20.26 7.78
C GLU A 196 -7.05 -19.99 9.06
N ILE A 197 -6.80 -18.71 9.38
CA ILE A 197 -5.98 -18.29 10.52
C ILE A 197 -6.87 -18.12 11.76
N ARG A 198 -6.89 -19.13 12.62
CA ARG A 198 -7.65 -19.15 13.86
C ARG A 198 -6.81 -18.89 15.11
N ASP A 199 -5.56 -19.32 15.07
CA ASP A 199 -4.59 -19.31 16.17
C ASP A 199 -3.16 -19.09 15.65
N GLU A 200 -2.19 -19.13 16.54
CA GLU A 200 -0.77 -18.96 16.22
C GLU A 200 -0.25 -20.08 15.30
N LYS A 201 -0.70 -21.31 15.52
CA LYS A 201 -0.28 -22.47 14.70
C LYS A 201 -0.73 -22.31 13.25
N SER A 202 -1.99 -22.00 13.03
CA SER A 202 -2.55 -21.76 11.70
C SER A 202 -1.98 -20.50 11.04
N LEU A 203 -1.60 -19.47 11.83
CA LEU A 203 -0.89 -18.30 11.34
C LEU A 203 0.50 -18.65 10.79
N PHE A 204 1.25 -19.49 11.53
CA PHE A 204 2.56 -19.97 11.05
C PHE A 204 2.41 -20.88 9.82
N GLU A 205 1.42 -21.78 9.81
CA GLU A 205 1.13 -22.60 8.63
C GLU A 205 0.82 -21.75 7.40
N ALA A 206 0.03 -20.68 7.54
CA ALA A 206 -0.25 -19.75 6.45
C ALA A 206 1.03 -19.09 5.92
N ALA A 207 1.92 -18.62 6.81
CA ALA A 207 3.20 -18.05 6.43
C ALA A 207 4.10 -19.09 5.73
N ASP A 208 4.17 -20.32 6.25
CA ASP A 208 4.96 -21.40 5.67
C ASP A 208 4.50 -21.77 4.27
N ARG A 209 3.17 -21.82 4.04
CA ARG A 209 2.61 -22.04 2.71
C ARG A 209 2.97 -20.94 1.72
N LEU A 210 2.92 -19.68 2.17
CA LEU A 210 3.32 -18.56 1.34
C LEU A 210 4.81 -18.58 1.01
N LEU A 211 5.68 -18.84 1.99
CA LEU A 211 7.12 -18.98 1.75
C LEU A 211 7.46 -20.20 0.89
N GLY A 212 6.70 -21.29 1.01
CA GLY A 212 6.82 -22.49 0.19
C GLY A 212 6.60 -22.27 -1.31
N THR A 213 6.03 -21.14 -1.71
CA THR A 213 5.93 -20.74 -3.13
C THR A 213 7.23 -20.20 -3.71
N GLY A 214 8.25 -19.96 -2.89
CA GLY A 214 9.49 -19.26 -3.24
C GLY A 214 9.49 -17.77 -2.83
N LEU A 215 8.39 -17.28 -2.25
CA LEU A 215 8.34 -15.94 -1.65
C LEU A 215 9.43 -15.81 -0.59
N ARG A 216 10.24 -14.75 -0.66
CA ARG A 216 11.37 -14.61 0.28
C ARG A 216 10.93 -14.17 1.67
N ARG A 217 9.99 -13.20 1.76
CA ARG A 217 9.52 -12.62 3.03
C ARG A 217 8.02 -12.38 3.00
N VAL A 218 7.32 -12.73 4.08
CA VAL A 218 5.93 -12.34 4.29
C VAL A 218 5.77 -11.59 5.60
N VAL A 219 4.95 -10.54 5.60
CA VAL A 219 4.58 -9.76 6.79
C VAL A 219 3.06 -9.73 6.89
N ILE A 220 2.50 -10.61 7.71
CA ILE A 220 1.04 -10.72 7.89
C ILE A 220 0.59 -9.75 8.98
N SER A 221 -0.14 -8.71 8.60
CA SER A 221 -0.70 -7.75 9.55
C SER A 221 -1.97 -8.30 10.22
N LEU A 222 -2.06 -8.16 11.55
CA LEU A 222 -3.11 -8.73 12.40
C LEU A 222 -3.92 -7.65 13.13
N GLY A 223 -3.89 -6.41 12.64
CA GLY A 223 -4.53 -5.25 13.27
C GLY A 223 -3.96 -4.97 14.65
N SER A 224 -4.83 -4.86 15.66
CA SER A 224 -4.42 -4.59 17.04
C SER A 224 -3.54 -5.70 17.67
N ARG A 225 -3.49 -6.89 17.06
CA ARG A 225 -2.64 -7.99 17.51
C ARG A 225 -1.20 -7.91 16.97
N GLY A 226 -0.86 -6.86 16.21
CA GLY A 226 0.48 -6.67 15.66
C GLY A 226 0.67 -7.34 14.30
N ALA A 227 1.79 -8.01 14.10
CA ALA A 227 2.11 -8.69 12.84
C ALA A 227 3.00 -9.92 13.06
N LEU A 228 2.88 -10.91 12.15
CA LEU A 228 3.85 -11.97 11.96
C LEU A 228 4.79 -11.60 10.81
N LEU A 229 6.09 -11.71 11.06
CA LEU A 229 7.14 -11.59 10.06
C LEU A 229 7.78 -12.96 9.85
N ALA A 230 7.92 -13.37 8.59
CA ALA A 230 8.52 -14.66 8.26
C ALA A 230 9.47 -14.53 7.07
N GLU A 231 10.69 -15.08 7.20
CA GLU A 231 11.72 -15.16 6.16
C GLU A 231 12.59 -16.41 6.43
N GLY A 232 12.75 -17.29 5.43
CA GLY A 232 13.41 -18.59 5.62
C GLY A 232 12.78 -19.36 6.79
N GLU A 233 13.60 -19.79 7.75
CA GLU A 233 13.14 -20.46 8.97
C GLU A 233 12.72 -19.50 10.10
N THR A 234 12.96 -18.21 9.93
CA THR A 234 12.69 -17.21 10.97
C THR A 234 11.21 -16.85 11.01
N ARG A 235 10.63 -16.87 12.21
CA ARG A 235 9.26 -16.46 12.52
C ARG A 235 9.29 -15.51 13.71
N ILE A 236 8.84 -14.28 13.53
CA ILE A 236 8.84 -13.24 14.57
C ILE A 236 7.44 -12.66 14.67
N GLN A 237 6.78 -12.83 15.77
CA GLN A 237 5.53 -12.15 16.05
C GLN A 237 5.80 -10.93 16.93
N LEU A 238 5.40 -9.76 16.45
CA LEU A 238 5.54 -8.48 17.14
C LEU A 238 4.18 -7.93 17.53
N PRO A 239 4.03 -7.41 18.75
CA PRO A 239 2.80 -6.75 19.19
C PRO A 239 2.61 -5.39 18.51
N CYS A 240 1.36 -4.93 18.41
CA CYS A 240 1.06 -3.56 17.99
C CYS A 240 1.44 -2.56 19.09
N TYR A 241 1.86 -1.36 18.68
CA TYR A 241 2.06 -0.26 19.63
C TYR A 241 0.71 0.27 20.16
N PRO A 242 0.63 0.66 21.43
CA PRO A 242 -0.58 1.26 22.00
C PRO A 242 -1.06 2.44 21.14
N THR A 243 -2.31 2.41 20.73
CA THR A 243 -2.79 3.31 19.68
C THR A 243 -4.26 3.67 19.92
N LYS A 244 -4.59 4.97 19.84
CA LYS A 244 -5.97 5.42 19.77
C LYS A 244 -6.41 5.41 18.31
N LEU A 245 -7.33 4.53 17.98
CA LEU A 245 -7.86 4.41 16.62
C LEU A 245 -8.72 5.64 16.27
N VAL A 246 -8.32 6.38 15.24
CA VAL A 246 -9.05 7.52 14.66
C VAL A 246 -9.53 7.20 13.25
N ASN A 247 -8.66 6.53 12.45
CA ASN A 247 -8.94 6.14 11.08
C ASN A 247 -8.42 4.72 10.83
N VAL A 248 -9.15 3.92 10.08
CA VAL A 248 -8.75 2.54 9.75
C VAL A 248 -7.96 2.44 8.44
N THR A 249 -7.89 3.53 7.65
CA THR A 249 -7.23 3.54 6.34
C THR A 249 -5.77 3.98 6.45
N GLY A 250 -4.95 3.55 5.48
CA GLY A 250 -3.55 3.99 5.35
C GLY A 250 -2.54 3.26 6.24
N GLY A 251 -2.99 2.51 7.28
CA GLY A 251 -2.08 1.76 8.15
C GLY A 251 -1.25 0.71 7.40
N GLY A 252 -1.88 0.00 6.46
CA GLY A 252 -1.20 -0.95 5.57
C GLY A 252 -0.17 -0.30 4.68
N ASP A 253 -0.51 0.84 4.08
CA ASP A 253 0.37 1.60 3.19
C ASP A 253 1.59 2.14 3.93
N ALA A 254 1.39 2.67 5.15
CA ALA A 254 2.46 3.13 6.02
C ALA A 254 3.39 1.96 6.45
N MET A 255 2.83 0.79 6.76
CA MET A 255 3.61 -0.41 7.04
C MET A 255 4.46 -0.82 5.84
N MET A 256 3.90 -0.84 4.62
CA MET A 256 4.64 -1.20 3.41
C MET A 256 5.78 -0.22 3.15
N ALA A 257 5.53 1.09 3.28
CA ALA A 257 6.57 2.10 3.14
C ALA A 257 7.71 1.92 4.16
N ALA A 258 7.38 1.65 5.44
CA ALA A 258 8.38 1.42 6.46
C ALA A 258 9.17 0.10 6.27
N LEU A 259 8.54 -0.97 5.76
CA LEU A 259 9.23 -2.20 5.35
C LEU A 259 10.21 -1.95 4.21
N THR A 260 9.80 -1.15 3.22
CA THR A 260 10.64 -0.76 2.09
C THR A 260 11.81 0.09 2.56
N TYR A 261 11.56 1.09 3.41
CA TYR A 261 12.62 1.88 4.07
C TYR A 261 13.60 0.99 4.83
N GLY A 262 13.09 0.07 5.66
CA GLY A 262 13.93 -0.86 6.44
C GLY A 262 14.84 -1.70 5.55
N HIS A 263 14.33 -2.18 4.41
CA HIS A 263 15.12 -2.90 3.42
C HIS A 263 16.23 -2.03 2.83
N LEU A 264 15.91 -0.83 2.34
CA LEU A 264 16.87 0.11 1.77
C LEU A 264 17.96 0.55 2.77
N ALA A 265 17.59 0.64 4.04
CA ALA A 265 18.49 0.98 5.14
C ALA A 265 19.27 -0.24 5.70
N GLY A 266 19.12 -1.43 5.13
CA GLY A 266 19.80 -2.66 5.57
C GLY A 266 19.40 -3.13 6.96
N ARG A 267 18.18 -2.81 7.42
CA ARG A 267 17.65 -3.23 8.72
C ARG A 267 17.33 -4.72 8.73
N SER A 268 17.48 -5.35 9.87
CA SER A 268 17.06 -6.74 10.09
C SER A 268 15.54 -6.91 9.89
N LEU A 269 15.09 -8.18 9.79
CA LEU A 269 13.67 -8.50 9.71
C LEU A 269 12.88 -7.93 10.88
N GLU A 270 13.40 -8.10 12.11
CA GLU A 270 12.76 -7.62 13.34
C GLU A 270 12.70 -6.09 13.40
N GLU A 271 13.82 -5.40 13.09
CA GLU A 271 13.85 -3.94 13.07
C GLU A 271 12.88 -3.38 12.02
N SER A 272 12.84 -3.97 10.82
CA SER A 272 11.90 -3.60 9.75
C SER A 272 10.44 -3.80 10.20
N GLY A 273 10.16 -4.87 10.94
CA GLY A 273 8.83 -5.11 11.51
C GLY A 273 8.43 -4.10 12.58
N LYS A 274 9.36 -3.73 13.46
CA LYS A 274 9.13 -2.68 14.47
C LYS A 274 8.82 -1.33 13.81
N LEU A 275 9.60 -0.96 12.78
CA LEU A 275 9.35 0.25 11.99
C LEU A 275 7.98 0.22 11.31
N ALA A 276 7.62 -0.92 10.70
CA ALA A 276 6.33 -1.09 10.03
C ALA A 276 5.15 -0.95 11.00
N LEU A 277 5.21 -1.59 12.16
CA LEU A 277 4.16 -1.49 13.17
C LEU A 277 4.07 -0.08 13.77
N ALA A 278 5.20 0.60 13.97
CA ALA A 278 5.22 1.99 14.41
C ALA A 278 4.55 2.90 13.36
N ALA A 279 4.90 2.76 12.08
CA ALA A 279 4.31 3.53 10.99
C ALA A 279 2.80 3.28 10.87
N GLY A 280 2.36 2.01 10.90
CA GLY A 280 0.95 1.64 10.88
C GLY A 280 0.19 2.24 12.06
N SER A 281 0.78 2.21 13.27
CA SER A 281 0.17 2.79 14.46
C SER A 281 0.02 4.31 14.38
N MET A 282 0.99 5.01 13.79
CA MET A 282 0.92 6.46 13.58
C MET A 282 -0.12 6.84 12.52
N ALA A 283 -0.24 6.05 11.45
CA ALA A 283 -1.23 6.28 10.40
C ALA A 283 -2.65 6.20 10.95
N VAL A 284 -2.98 5.17 11.73
CA VAL A 284 -4.35 4.98 12.24
C VAL A 284 -4.74 5.93 13.37
N GLN A 285 -3.80 6.71 13.93
CA GLN A 285 -4.07 7.78 14.90
C GLN A 285 -4.40 9.11 14.23
N CYS A 286 -4.16 9.24 12.93
CA CYS A 286 -4.39 10.47 12.19
C CYS A 286 -5.75 10.46 11.51
N SER A 287 -6.37 11.63 11.36
CA SER A 287 -7.64 11.79 10.64
C SER A 287 -7.49 11.70 9.11
N VAL A 288 -6.26 11.87 8.61
CA VAL A 288 -5.91 11.73 7.19
C VAL A 288 -5.13 10.44 6.95
N THR A 289 -5.19 9.93 5.73
CA THR A 289 -4.62 8.61 5.35
C THR A 289 -3.10 8.55 5.53
N ASN A 290 -2.39 9.61 5.18
CA ASN A 290 -0.95 9.72 5.41
C ASN A 290 -0.70 10.71 6.55
N ASN A 291 -0.15 10.24 7.66
CA ASN A 291 0.18 11.10 8.80
C ASN A 291 1.36 12.02 8.45
N PRO A 292 1.20 13.36 8.42
CA PRO A 292 2.26 14.29 8.06
C PRO A 292 3.43 14.32 9.05
N GLU A 293 3.24 13.81 10.27
CA GLU A 293 4.30 13.71 11.28
C GLU A 293 5.16 12.44 11.13
N LEU A 294 4.84 11.58 10.15
CA LEU A 294 5.61 10.38 9.88
C LEU A 294 7.05 10.77 9.48
N SER A 295 8.01 10.27 10.21
CA SER A 295 9.43 10.44 9.93
C SER A 295 10.22 9.32 10.60
N VAL A 296 11.46 9.08 10.17
CA VAL A 296 12.32 8.07 10.79
C VAL A 296 12.49 8.35 12.29
N ALA A 297 12.72 9.61 12.66
CA ALA A 297 12.86 10.00 14.06
C ALA A 297 11.59 9.73 14.89
N ALA A 298 10.40 9.99 14.31
CA ALA A 298 9.13 9.70 14.98
C ALA A 298 8.92 8.18 15.15
N LEU A 299 9.29 7.38 14.16
CA LEU A 299 9.24 5.92 14.27
C LEU A 299 10.17 5.39 15.38
N GLU A 300 11.40 5.90 15.45
CA GLU A 300 12.36 5.49 16.48
C GLU A 300 11.90 5.86 17.89
N LYS A 301 11.33 7.06 18.08
CA LYS A 301 10.70 7.46 19.35
C LYS A 301 9.56 6.52 19.73
N ARG A 302 8.67 6.22 18.77
CA ARG A 302 7.55 5.29 18.99
C ARG A 302 8.02 3.92 19.42
N ILE A 303 9.08 3.38 18.78
CA ILE A 303 9.66 2.08 19.12
C ILE A 303 10.23 2.07 20.54
N LYS A 304 10.81 3.18 20.98
CA LYS A 304 11.35 3.32 22.34
C LYS A 304 10.29 3.55 23.42
N GLY A 305 9.01 3.74 23.04
CA GLY A 305 7.91 4.07 23.95
C GLY A 305 7.95 5.51 24.45
N GLU A 306 8.67 6.40 23.77
CA GLU A 306 8.68 7.82 24.05
C GLU A 306 7.37 8.44 23.53
N CYS A 307 6.73 9.32 24.31
CA CYS A 307 5.52 10.05 23.87
C CYS A 307 5.84 10.92 22.65
N ILE A 308 5.01 10.79 21.62
CA ILE A 308 5.01 11.65 20.43
C ILE A 308 3.86 12.65 20.58
#